data_863dcaec6dfb09e572fe5190e3ee10b0
#
_entry.id   863dcaec6dfb09e572fe5190e3ee10b0
#
_cell.length_a   1.000
_cell.length_b   1.000
_cell.length_c   1.000
_cell.angle_alpha   90.00
_cell.angle_beta   90.00
_cell.angle_gamma   90.00
#
_symmetry.space_group_name_H-M   'P 1'
#
loop_
_entity.id
_entity.type
_entity.pdbx_description
1 polymer ?
#
loop_
_entity_poly.entity_id
_entity_poly.type
_entity_poly.pdbx_seq_one_letter_code
_entity_poly.pdbx_strand_id
1 'polypeptide(L)'
;MLRSLVGSEMCIRDRLKYIGINATGTNNIDLEYAAKKNIAVTNVKSYSTDSVVQHTFALLFYVYEKLRHYDDFVKDGKYCEYGCFTYFGQHFEELAGKTWGIIGLGEIGRRVADIAKAFGCHVIYYSTSGKNSNPDYERVDFDELLERSDIISIHAPLNDRTENLMDRQAFGKMKSNAVLINVGRGPIVNENDLLWALNENKLAAAGLDVISVEPMRKDNPLYGYKDSNRLIITPHIAWATNEARQRLVDEAYLNLEAFIDGEERNRV
;
A
#
# COMPACT_ATOMS: atom_id res chain seq x y z
N MET A 1 0.77 20.14 -2.05
CA MET A 1 1.60 21.00 -1.22
C MET A 1 2.53 21.85 -2.10
N LEU A 2 2.12 23.06 -2.43
CA LEU A 2 2.98 24.07 -3.02
C LEU A 2 2.25 25.40 -2.90
N ARG A 3 2.26 25.93 -1.68
CA ARG A 3 1.83 27.30 -1.40
C ARG A 3 3.03 28.02 -0.82
N SER A 4 3.79 28.63 -1.68
CA SER A 4 4.62 29.82 -1.46
C SER A 4 5.86 29.80 -2.34
N LEU A 5 5.63 29.93 -3.62
CA LEU A 5 6.68 30.39 -4.47
C LEU A 5 6.15 31.71 -5.08
N VAL A 6 6.48 32.85 -4.53
CA VAL A 6 5.94 34.16 -4.94
C VAL A 6 7.00 34.89 -5.75
N GLY A 7 6.66 35.38 -6.93
CA GLY A 7 7.42 36.36 -7.72
C GLY A 7 8.61 35.83 -8.51
N SER A 8 9.45 34.97 -7.95
CA SER A 8 10.61 34.36 -8.66
C SER A 8 10.22 33.12 -9.47
N GLU A 9 9.05 32.57 -9.24
CA GLU A 9 8.54 31.31 -9.80
C GLU A 9 8.23 31.39 -11.28
N MET A 10 7.68 32.49 -11.75
CA MET A 10 7.42 32.66 -13.19
C MET A 10 8.71 32.59 -13.99
N CYS A 11 9.80 33.21 -13.49
CA CYS A 11 11.11 33.16 -14.15
C CYS A 11 11.76 31.77 -14.07
N ILE A 12 11.53 31.01 -12.99
CA ILE A 12 12.02 29.63 -12.84
C ILE A 12 11.23 28.71 -13.76
N ARG A 13 9.90 28.82 -13.80
CA ARG A 13 9.00 28.01 -14.63
C ARG A 13 9.31 28.09 -16.12
N ASP A 14 9.61 29.26 -16.66
CA ASP A 14 9.87 29.44 -18.07
C ASP A 14 11.26 28.94 -18.50
N ARG A 15 12.16 28.66 -17.54
CA ARG A 15 13.50 28.12 -17.76
C ARG A 15 13.67 26.68 -17.26
N LEU A 16 12.62 26.08 -16.68
CA LEU A 16 12.68 24.72 -16.19
C LEU A 16 12.93 23.74 -17.34
N LYS A 17 13.90 22.88 -17.21
CA LYS A 17 14.31 21.88 -18.22
C LYS A 17 14.16 20.45 -17.71
N TYR A 18 14.17 20.26 -16.39
CA TYR A 18 14.19 18.96 -15.76
C TYR A 18 13.36 18.92 -14.48
N ILE A 19 12.62 17.84 -14.29
CA ILE A 19 11.91 17.48 -13.06
C ILE A 19 12.32 16.05 -12.69
N GLY A 20 13.04 15.88 -11.57
CA GLY A 20 13.34 14.59 -10.96
C GLY A 20 12.30 14.26 -9.89
N ILE A 21 11.55 13.19 -10.08
CA ILE A 21 10.57 12.69 -9.11
C ILE A 21 11.23 11.64 -8.24
N ASN A 22 11.40 11.97 -6.95
CA ASN A 22 11.94 11.04 -5.96
C ASN A 22 10.85 10.05 -5.49
N ALA A 23 10.22 9.38 -6.43
CA ALA A 23 9.17 8.37 -6.22
C ALA A 23 8.97 7.53 -7.48
N THR A 24 8.28 6.40 -7.35
CA THR A 24 7.83 5.61 -8.51
C THR A 24 6.60 6.25 -9.18
N GLY A 25 5.65 6.76 -8.39
CA GLY A 25 4.42 7.37 -8.89
C GLY A 25 4.64 8.79 -9.42
N THR A 26 3.96 9.13 -10.52
CA THR A 26 4.07 10.42 -11.21
C THR A 26 2.76 11.22 -11.18
N ASN A 27 1.79 10.80 -10.40
CA ASN A 27 0.44 11.37 -10.35
C ASN A 27 0.37 12.86 -9.97
N ASN A 28 1.44 13.42 -9.43
CA ASN A 28 1.56 14.82 -9.03
C ASN A 28 2.15 15.73 -10.12
N ILE A 29 2.46 15.18 -11.30
CA ILE A 29 3.02 15.93 -12.44
C ILE A 29 2.10 15.83 -13.65
N ASP A 30 1.82 16.96 -14.28
CA ASP A 30 1.18 17.01 -15.61
C ASP A 30 2.23 16.68 -16.67
N LEU A 31 2.32 15.37 -16.99
CA LEU A 31 3.29 14.85 -17.96
C LEU A 31 3.04 15.39 -19.38
N GLU A 32 1.78 15.61 -19.77
CA GLU A 32 1.46 16.16 -21.09
C GLU A 32 1.93 17.61 -21.22
N TYR A 33 1.73 18.41 -20.17
CA TYR A 33 2.22 19.77 -20.16
C TYR A 33 3.75 19.82 -20.14
N ALA A 34 4.40 18.98 -19.36
CA ALA A 34 5.85 18.88 -19.32
C ALA A 34 6.42 18.53 -20.72
N ALA A 35 5.83 17.56 -21.40
CA ALA A 35 6.21 17.19 -22.76
C ALA A 35 6.04 18.35 -23.74
N LYS A 36 4.88 19.06 -23.72
CA LYS A 36 4.64 20.25 -24.56
C LYS A 36 5.66 21.37 -24.33
N LYS A 37 6.26 21.45 -23.16
CA LYS A 37 7.27 22.44 -22.78
C LYS A 37 8.72 21.95 -22.92
N ASN A 38 8.92 20.74 -23.45
CA ASN A 38 10.22 20.07 -23.55
C ASN A 38 10.94 20.01 -22.19
N ILE A 39 10.17 19.77 -21.11
CA ILE A 39 10.70 19.53 -19.79
C ILE A 39 10.91 18.02 -19.62
N ALA A 40 12.14 17.64 -19.36
CA ALA A 40 12.47 16.26 -19.06
C ALA A 40 11.89 15.87 -17.67
N VAL A 41 11.14 14.79 -17.61
CA VAL A 41 10.64 14.25 -16.34
C VAL A 41 11.19 12.85 -16.15
N THR A 42 11.80 12.61 -14.98
CA THR A 42 12.29 11.27 -14.59
C THR A 42 11.66 10.83 -13.28
N ASN A 43 11.52 9.52 -13.10
CA ASN A 43 11.12 8.93 -11.84
C ASN A 43 12.13 7.86 -11.39
N VAL A 44 11.93 7.28 -10.21
CA VAL A 44 12.73 6.17 -9.70
C VAL A 44 11.85 4.94 -9.54
N LYS A 45 12.14 3.89 -10.32
CA LYS A 45 11.42 2.62 -10.28
C LYS A 45 12.12 1.60 -9.39
N SER A 46 11.37 0.67 -8.83
CA SER A 46 11.89 -0.54 -8.14
C SER A 46 12.79 -0.31 -6.92
N TYR A 47 13.00 0.92 -6.48
CA TYR A 47 13.90 1.23 -5.36
C TYR A 47 13.39 0.72 -4.01
N SER A 48 12.07 0.61 -3.83
CA SER A 48 11.42 0.28 -2.58
C SER A 48 10.70 -1.07 -2.58
N THR A 49 10.87 -1.90 -3.60
CA THR A 49 10.15 -3.17 -3.73
C THR A 49 10.24 -4.01 -2.45
N ASP A 50 11.43 -4.31 -1.97
CA ASP A 50 11.63 -5.12 -0.77
C ASP A 50 11.10 -4.45 0.50
N SER A 51 11.24 -3.12 0.61
CA SER A 51 10.70 -2.33 1.72
C SER A 51 9.17 -2.42 1.79
N VAL A 52 8.48 -2.23 0.67
CA VAL A 52 7.01 -2.31 0.61
C VAL A 52 6.51 -3.72 0.85
N VAL A 53 7.21 -4.73 0.34
CA VAL A 53 6.91 -6.14 0.62
C VAL A 53 7.01 -6.43 2.12
N GLN A 54 8.13 -6.06 2.74
CA GLN A 54 8.32 -6.23 4.19
C GLN A 54 7.21 -5.54 4.99
N HIS A 55 6.85 -4.32 4.63
CA HIS A 55 5.83 -3.56 5.33
C HIS A 55 4.42 -4.14 5.15
N THR A 56 4.12 -4.75 4.01
CA THR A 56 2.88 -5.50 3.77
C THR A 56 2.69 -6.59 4.82
N PHE A 57 3.74 -7.39 5.08
CA PHE A 57 3.71 -8.45 6.11
C PHE A 57 3.70 -7.87 7.53
N ALA A 58 4.41 -6.77 7.78
CA ALA A 58 4.39 -6.10 9.09
C ALA A 58 2.97 -5.62 9.46
N LEU A 59 2.27 -4.97 8.54
CA LEU A 59 0.87 -4.56 8.73
C LEU A 59 -0.05 -5.77 8.93
N LEU A 60 0.13 -6.82 8.12
CA LEU A 60 -0.65 -8.05 8.26
C LEU A 60 -0.47 -8.66 9.64
N PHE A 61 0.75 -8.98 10.05
CA PHE A 61 0.99 -9.65 11.33
C PHE A 61 0.53 -8.83 12.52
N TYR A 62 0.64 -7.51 12.45
CA TYR A 62 0.14 -6.65 13.51
C TYR A 62 -1.35 -6.87 13.80
N VAL A 63 -2.20 -6.89 12.77
CA VAL A 63 -3.65 -7.06 12.94
C VAL A 63 -4.07 -8.53 12.97
N TYR A 64 -3.36 -9.41 12.31
CA TYR A 64 -3.72 -10.84 12.20
C TYR A 64 -3.45 -11.58 13.50
N GLU A 65 -2.28 -11.36 14.11
CA GLU A 65 -1.87 -11.99 15.36
C GLU A 65 -2.28 -11.18 16.60
N LYS A 66 -2.97 -10.02 16.44
CA LYS A 66 -3.39 -9.16 17.55
C LYS A 66 -2.23 -8.68 18.44
N LEU A 67 -1.07 -8.38 17.82
CA LEU A 67 0.18 -8.11 18.55
C LEU A 67 0.03 -6.97 19.55
N ARG A 68 -0.73 -5.92 19.23
CA ARG A 68 -1.00 -4.81 20.14
C ARG A 68 -1.72 -5.25 21.42
N HIS A 69 -2.73 -6.10 21.29
CA HIS A 69 -3.50 -6.60 22.43
C HIS A 69 -2.62 -7.37 23.41
N TYR A 70 -1.77 -8.25 22.88
CA TYR A 70 -0.89 -9.06 23.73
C TYR A 70 0.24 -8.25 24.36
N ASP A 71 0.82 -7.29 23.61
CA ASP A 71 1.84 -6.38 24.12
C ASP A 71 1.28 -5.50 25.25
N ASP A 72 0.11 -4.91 25.06
CA ASP A 72 -0.57 -4.09 26.08
C ASP A 72 -0.92 -4.94 27.32
N PHE A 73 -1.42 -6.18 27.16
CA PHE A 73 -1.74 -7.07 28.26
C PHE A 73 -0.52 -7.33 29.18
N VAL A 74 0.65 -7.53 28.57
CA VAL A 74 1.90 -7.73 29.32
C VAL A 74 2.35 -6.42 29.97
N LYS A 75 2.37 -5.31 29.23
CA LYS A 75 2.87 -4.00 29.70
C LYS A 75 1.97 -3.36 30.77
N ASP A 76 0.68 -3.62 30.72
CA ASP A 76 -0.28 -3.22 31.78
C ASP A 76 -0.13 -4.01 33.09
N GLY A 77 0.80 -4.98 33.16
CA GLY A 77 1.01 -5.83 34.33
C GLY A 77 -0.02 -6.95 34.49
N LYS A 78 -1.04 -7.02 33.66
CA LYS A 78 -2.12 -8.02 33.74
C LYS A 78 -1.59 -9.45 33.64
N TYR A 79 -0.54 -9.66 32.85
CA TYR A 79 0.10 -10.97 32.75
C TYR A 79 0.76 -11.43 34.06
N CYS A 80 1.33 -10.51 34.86
CA CYS A 80 1.91 -10.82 36.15
C CYS A 80 0.88 -11.38 37.15
N GLU A 81 -0.37 -10.96 37.00
CA GLU A 81 -1.48 -11.34 37.89
C GLU A 81 -2.30 -12.51 37.36
N TYR A 82 -2.06 -12.91 36.09
CA TYR A 82 -2.90 -13.87 35.40
C TYR A 82 -2.83 -15.31 35.94
N GLY A 83 -1.69 -15.67 36.53
CA GLY A 83 -1.51 -16.97 37.23
C GLY A 83 -1.29 -18.17 36.28
N CYS A 84 -1.29 -18.01 34.95
CA CYS A 84 -1.04 -19.04 33.95
C CYS A 84 0.08 -18.60 33.01
N PHE A 85 0.86 -19.56 32.46
CA PHE A 85 1.95 -19.27 31.56
C PHE A 85 1.48 -18.84 30.16
N THR A 86 0.24 -19.11 29.78
CA THR A 86 -0.36 -18.78 28.49
C THR A 86 -1.67 -18.05 28.70
N TYR A 87 -1.88 -16.96 27.95
CA TYR A 87 -3.12 -16.18 27.93
C TYR A 87 -3.84 -16.33 26.58
N PHE A 88 -5.07 -16.84 26.61
CA PHE A 88 -5.92 -17.01 25.44
C PHE A 88 -6.97 -15.89 25.31
N GLY A 89 -6.50 -14.64 25.15
CA GLY A 89 -7.37 -13.46 25.17
C GLY A 89 -8.08 -13.19 23.84
N GLN A 90 -7.36 -13.28 22.74
CA GLN A 90 -7.86 -13.08 21.39
C GLN A 90 -7.53 -14.29 20.53
N HIS A 91 -8.45 -14.62 19.61
CA HIS A 91 -8.17 -15.68 18.64
C HIS A 91 -7.41 -15.12 17.46
N PHE A 92 -6.43 -15.85 16.98
CA PHE A 92 -5.74 -15.65 15.72
C PHE A 92 -5.47 -16.99 15.06
N GLU A 93 -5.20 -16.97 13.76
CA GLU A 93 -5.14 -18.18 12.95
C GLU A 93 -3.78 -18.29 12.25
N GLU A 94 -3.44 -19.47 11.76
CA GLU A 94 -2.26 -19.68 10.92
C GLU A 94 -2.53 -19.20 9.49
N LEU A 95 -1.48 -18.77 8.79
CA LEU A 95 -1.56 -18.40 7.36
C LEU A 95 -1.62 -19.65 6.45
N ALA A 96 -1.07 -20.78 6.91
CA ALA A 96 -1.06 -22.01 6.14
C ALA A 96 -2.47 -22.46 5.76
N GLY A 97 -2.66 -22.75 4.46
CA GLY A 97 -3.96 -23.12 3.90
C GLY A 97 -4.94 -21.98 3.65
N LYS A 98 -4.61 -20.73 4.02
CA LYS A 98 -5.44 -19.56 3.70
C LYS A 98 -5.28 -19.14 2.24
N THR A 99 -6.29 -18.48 1.71
CA THR A 99 -6.24 -17.89 0.37
C THR A 99 -5.80 -16.44 0.47
N TRP A 100 -4.73 -16.09 -0.23
CA TRP A 100 -4.23 -14.71 -0.34
C TRP A 100 -4.55 -14.15 -1.72
N GLY A 101 -5.45 -13.17 -1.77
CA GLY A 101 -5.80 -12.43 -2.97
C GLY A 101 -4.90 -11.22 -3.18
N ILE A 102 -4.32 -11.10 -4.36
CA ILE A 102 -3.44 -9.98 -4.72
C ILE A 102 -4.11 -9.12 -5.78
N ILE A 103 -4.38 -7.85 -5.44
CA ILE A 103 -4.86 -6.87 -6.40
C ILE A 103 -3.65 -6.18 -7.03
N GLY A 104 -3.31 -6.60 -8.27
CA GLY A 104 -2.15 -6.08 -8.99
C GLY A 104 -0.89 -6.92 -8.83
N LEU A 105 -0.66 -7.88 -9.72
CA LEU A 105 0.52 -8.76 -9.73
C LEU A 105 1.68 -8.13 -10.53
N GLY A 106 2.11 -6.92 -10.09
CA GLY A 106 3.34 -6.26 -10.55
C GLY A 106 4.58 -6.80 -9.85
N GLU A 107 5.66 -6.04 -9.80
CA GLU A 107 6.92 -6.43 -9.15
C GLU A 107 6.71 -6.69 -7.64
N ILE A 108 6.08 -5.75 -6.93
CA ILE A 108 5.76 -5.87 -5.50
C ILE A 108 4.80 -7.04 -5.27
N GLY A 109 3.69 -7.09 -6.03
CA GLY A 109 2.68 -8.13 -5.87
C GLY A 109 3.23 -9.54 -6.08
N ARG A 110 4.13 -9.75 -7.04
CA ARG A 110 4.80 -11.04 -7.25
C ARG A 110 5.67 -11.42 -6.05
N ARG A 111 6.45 -10.47 -5.54
CA ARG A 111 7.29 -10.75 -4.38
C ARG A 111 6.48 -11.07 -3.12
N VAL A 112 5.33 -10.39 -2.92
CA VAL A 112 4.37 -10.74 -1.86
C VAL A 112 3.79 -12.14 -2.09
N ALA A 113 3.44 -12.48 -3.33
CA ALA A 113 2.93 -13.80 -3.69
C ALA A 113 3.91 -14.92 -3.35
N ASP A 114 5.20 -14.75 -3.69
CA ASP A 114 6.26 -15.72 -3.39
C ASP A 114 6.37 -15.99 -1.88
N ILE A 115 6.34 -14.92 -1.07
CA ILE A 115 6.46 -15.03 0.39
C ILE A 115 5.17 -15.62 1.00
N ALA A 116 3.99 -15.19 0.53
CA ALA A 116 2.72 -15.75 0.98
C ALA A 116 2.64 -17.27 0.70
N LYS A 117 3.12 -17.70 -0.48
CA LYS A 117 3.25 -19.12 -0.81
C LYS A 117 4.22 -19.86 0.12
N ALA A 118 5.33 -19.22 0.52
CA ALA A 118 6.26 -19.79 1.49
C ALA A 118 5.65 -19.95 2.90
N PHE A 119 4.65 -19.13 3.27
CA PHE A 119 3.83 -19.33 4.47
C PHE A 119 2.74 -20.39 4.30
N GLY A 120 2.66 -21.05 3.13
CA GLY A 120 1.66 -22.09 2.86
C GLY A 120 0.31 -21.55 2.40
N CYS A 121 0.21 -20.28 1.98
CA CYS A 121 -1.02 -19.73 1.43
C CYS A 121 -1.27 -20.21 -0.01
N HIS A 122 -2.54 -20.33 -0.37
CA HIS A 122 -2.99 -20.41 -1.76
C HIS A 122 -3.08 -19.00 -2.32
N VAL A 123 -2.26 -18.68 -3.33
CA VAL A 123 -2.23 -17.33 -3.90
C VAL A 123 -3.05 -17.25 -5.16
N ILE A 124 -3.97 -16.29 -5.20
CA ILE A 124 -4.75 -15.90 -6.39
C ILE A 124 -4.56 -14.41 -6.67
N TYR A 125 -4.76 -13.96 -7.90
CA TYR A 125 -4.62 -12.55 -8.19
C TYR A 125 -5.64 -12.00 -9.19
N TYR A 126 -5.96 -10.72 -9.03
CA TYR A 126 -6.72 -9.92 -9.98
C TYR A 126 -5.80 -8.96 -10.74
N SER A 127 -5.90 -8.95 -12.08
CA SER A 127 -5.14 -8.05 -12.95
C SER A 127 -5.95 -6.80 -13.28
N THR A 128 -5.66 -5.66 -12.65
CA THR A 128 -6.36 -4.39 -12.87
C THR A 128 -6.20 -3.85 -14.30
N SER A 129 -5.13 -4.20 -15.00
CA SER A 129 -4.92 -3.84 -16.41
C SER A 129 -5.52 -4.84 -17.39
N GLY A 130 -5.85 -6.04 -16.95
CA GLY A 130 -6.23 -7.16 -17.81
C GLY A 130 -5.08 -7.78 -18.62
N LYS A 131 -3.90 -7.16 -18.60
CA LYS A 131 -2.76 -7.54 -19.47
C LYS A 131 -1.78 -8.52 -18.79
N ASN A 132 -1.70 -8.50 -17.44
CA ASN A 132 -0.75 -9.35 -16.73
C ASN A 132 -1.23 -10.81 -16.74
N SER A 133 -0.36 -11.70 -17.18
CA SER A 133 -0.50 -13.15 -17.07
C SER A 133 0.74 -13.69 -16.39
N ASN A 134 0.56 -14.57 -15.40
CA ASN A 134 1.63 -15.26 -14.71
C ASN A 134 1.24 -16.73 -14.55
N PRO A 135 2.06 -17.69 -15.04
CA PRO A 135 1.73 -19.10 -14.99
C PRO A 135 1.84 -19.71 -13.59
N ASP A 136 2.54 -19.06 -12.65
CA ASP A 136 2.81 -19.58 -11.31
C ASP A 136 1.66 -19.31 -10.32
N TYR A 137 0.72 -18.42 -10.69
CA TYR A 137 -0.39 -18.01 -9.85
C TYR A 137 -1.71 -17.97 -10.61
N GLU A 138 -2.77 -18.41 -9.96
CA GLU A 138 -4.13 -18.41 -10.51
C GLU A 138 -4.65 -16.98 -10.67
N ARG A 139 -4.99 -16.61 -11.92
CA ARG A 139 -5.69 -15.36 -12.21
C ARG A 139 -7.19 -15.57 -12.12
N VAL A 140 -7.87 -14.70 -11.36
CA VAL A 140 -9.32 -14.74 -11.16
C VAL A 140 -9.95 -13.39 -11.48
N ASP A 141 -11.27 -13.36 -11.58
CA ASP A 141 -12.05 -12.13 -11.64
C ASP A 141 -12.06 -11.42 -10.28
N PHE A 142 -12.44 -10.13 -10.28
CA PHE A 142 -12.42 -9.32 -9.07
C PHE A 142 -13.37 -9.87 -7.99
N ASP A 143 -14.59 -10.22 -8.38
CA ASP A 143 -15.59 -10.76 -7.48
C ASP A 143 -15.12 -12.10 -6.88
N GLU A 144 -14.60 -12.98 -7.69
CA GLU A 144 -14.05 -14.25 -7.25
C GLU A 144 -12.87 -14.08 -6.28
N LEU A 145 -11.99 -13.09 -6.53
CA LEU A 145 -10.91 -12.76 -5.60
C LEU A 145 -11.47 -12.34 -4.24
N LEU A 146 -12.50 -11.49 -4.20
CA LEU A 146 -13.12 -11.03 -2.95
C LEU A 146 -13.75 -12.18 -2.15
N GLU A 147 -14.50 -13.05 -2.82
CA GLU A 147 -15.21 -14.16 -2.19
C GLU A 147 -14.28 -15.26 -1.65
N ARG A 148 -13.18 -15.54 -2.35
CA ARG A 148 -12.27 -16.62 -2.00
C ARG A 148 -11.20 -16.25 -0.99
N SER A 149 -10.83 -14.95 -0.89
CA SER A 149 -9.66 -14.52 -0.12
C SER A 149 -9.93 -14.41 1.38
N ASP A 150 -8.98 -14.88 2.18
CA ASP A 150 -8.87 -14.63 3.62
C ASP A 150 -7.99 -13.41 3.89
N ILE A 151 -7.02 -13.14 3.03
CA ILE A 151 -6.19 -11.94 3.03
C ILE A 151 -6.25 -11.31 1.65
N ILE A 152 -6.43 -9.99 1.58
CA ILE A 152 -6.33 -9.22 0.34
C ILE A 152 -5.27 -8.15 0.50
N SER A 153 -4.32 -8.09 -0.43
CA SER A 153 -3.32 -7.01 -0.46
C SER A 153 -3.33 -6.27 -1.80
N ILE A 154 -3.24 -4.93 -1.72
CA ILE A 154 -3.34 -4.03 -2.86
C ILE A 154 -1.96 -3.54 -3.25
N HIS A 155 -1.55 -3.86 -4.49
CA HIS A 155 -0.27 -3.46 -5.11
C HIS A 155 -0.48 -2.86 -6.50
N ALA A 156 -1.69 -2.38 -6.77
CA ALA A 156 -2.07 -1.76 -8.04
C ALA A 156 -1.78 -0.25 -8.05
N PRO A 157 -1.51 0.36 -9.21
CA PRO A 157 -1.45 1.81 -9.34
C PRO A 157 -2.85 2.43 -9.27
N LEU A 158 -2.93 3.69 -8.84
CA LEU A 158 -4.17 4.47 -8.92
C LEU A 158 -4.41 4.95 -10.35
N ASN A 159 -5.58 4.66 -10.86
CA ASN A 159 -6.12 5.15 -12.13
C ASN A 159 -7.66 5.00 -12.12
N ASP A 160 -8.34 5.42 -13.19
CA ASP A 160 -9.81 5.40 -13.30
C ASP A 160 -10.46 4.02 -13.06
N ARG A 161 -9.70 2.92 -13.21
CA ARG A 161 -10.20 1.55 -12.97
C ARG A 161 -9.99 1.08 -11.54
N THR A 162 -9.13 1.75 -10.80
CA THR A 162 -8.74 1.33 -9.45
C THR A 162 -9.17 2.33 -8.38
N GLU A 163 -9.58 3.54 -8.77
CA GLU A 163 -10.17 4.50 -7.84
C GLU A 163 -11.48 3.95 -7.27
N ASN A 164 -11.61 3.97 -5.94
CA ASN A 164 -12.73 3.38 -5.20
C ASN A 164 -13.04 1.92 -5.56
N LEU A 165 -12.03 1.15 -6.01
CA LEU A 165 -12.19 -0.26 -6.34
C LEU A 165 -12.71 -1.07 -5.14
N MET A 166 -12.22 -0.75 -3.93
CA MET A 166 -12.69 -1.31 -2.67
C MET A 166 -13.78 -0.40 -2.09
N ASP A 167 -14.97 -0.52 -2.62
CA ASP A 167 -16.19 0.15 -2.20
C ASP A 167 -17.08 -0.74 -1.31
N ARG A 168 -18.26 -0.24 -0.96
CA ARG A 168 -19.24 -0.96 -0.14
C ARG A 168 -19.68 -2.30 -0.73
N GLN A 169 -19.77 -2.39 -2.06
CA GLN A 169 -20.16 -3.63 -2.75
C GLN A 169 -19.01 -4.65 -2.65
N ALA A 170 -17.78 -4.20 -2.86
CA ALA A 170 -16.60 -5.03 -2.70
C ALA A 170 -16.47 -5.57 -1.27
N PHE A 171 -16.60 -4.71 -0.25
CA PHE A 171 -16.61 -5.16 1.14
C PHE A 171 -17.76 -6.12 1.47
N GLY A 172 -18.92 -5.94 0.82
CA GLY A 172 -20.08 -6.83 0.98
C GLY A 172 -19.87 -8.26 0.44
N LYS A 173 -18.92 -8.45 -0.50
CA LYS A 173 -18.56 -9.74 -1.10
C LYS A 173 -17.40 -10.43 -0.38
N MET A 174 -16.63 -9.71 0.43
CA MET A 174 -15.51 -10.28 1.18
C MET A 174 -16.00 -11.21 2.27
N LYS A 175 -15.14 -12.15 2.67
CA LYS A 175 -15.37 -12.94 3.88
C LYS A 175 -15.34 -12.03 5.11
N SER A 176 -16.23 -12.26 6.08
CA SER A 176 -16.28 -11.46 7.31
C SER A 176 -15.04 -11.59 8.20
N ASN A 177 -14.28 -12.66 8.04
CA ASN A 177 -12.98 -12.88 8.69
C ASN A 177 -11.79 -12.42 7.85
N ALA A 178 -12.01 -11.84 6.67
CA ALA A 178 -10.93 -11.38 5.80
C ALA A 178 -10.18 -10.16 6.37
N VAL A 179 -8.91 -10.04 5.96
CA VAL A 179 -8.04 -8.89 6.27
C VAL A 179 -7.65 -8.19 4.98
N LEU A 180 -7.76 -6.84 4.98
CA LEU A 180 -7.34 -6.00 3.88
C LEU A 180 -6.02 -5.30 4.21
N ILE A 181 -5.04 -5.33 3.29
CA ILE A 181 -3.79 -4.56 3.38
C ILE A 181 -3.67 -3.64 2.17
N ASN A 182 -3.53 -2.34 2.41
CA ASN A 182 -3.29 -1.37 1.33
C ASN A 182 -1.95 -0.66 1.52
N VAL A 183 -1.01 -0.98 0.66
CA VAL A 183 0.31 -0.32 0.53
C VAL A 183 0.48 0.30 -0.87
N GLY A 184 -0.58 0.35 -1.66
CA GLY A 184 -0.60 0.91 -3.01
C GLY A 184 -0.89 2.41 -3.01
N ARG A 185 -2.17 2.78 -3.08
CA ARG A 185 -2.65 4.18 -3.05
C ARG A 185 -3.95 4.28 -2.26
N GLY A 186 -4.07 5.33 -1.44
CA GLY A 186 -5.23 5.56 -0.58
C GLY A 186 -6.57 5.53 -1.32
N PRO A 187 -6.77 6.30 -2.41
CA PRO A 187 -8.05 6.37 -3.11
C PRO A 187 -8.52 5.06 -3.78
N ILE A 188 -7.72 3.98 -3.74
CA ILE A 188 -8.19 2.65 -4.17
C ILE A 188 -9.23 2.09 -3.20
N VAL A 189 -9.18 2.52 -1.95
CA VAL A 189 -10.12 2.13 -0.88
C VAL A 189 -11.02 3.31 -0.55
N ASN A 190 -12.33 3.11 -0.62
CA ASN A 190 -13.28 4.07 -0.08
C ASN A 190 -13.28 3.99 1.45
N GLU A 191 -12.78 5.02 2.12
CA GLU A 191 -12.57 5.03 3.57
C GLU A 191 -13.87 5.04 4.38
N ASN A 192 -14.96 5.64 3.85
CA ASN A 192 -16.27 5.57 4.49
C ASN A 192 -16.84 4.15 4.46
N ASP A 193 -16.66 3.46 3.34
CA ASP A 193 -17.13 2.09 3.17
C ASP A 193 -16.26 1.10 3.96
N LEU A 194 -14.95 1.37 4.08
CA LEU A 194 -14.08 0.61 4.99
C LEU A 194 -14.50 0.77 6.45
N LEU A 195 -14.79 2.00 6.90
CA LEU A 195 -15.29 2.25 8.25
C LEU A 195 -16.61 1.51 8.50
N TRP A 196 -17.53 1.56 7.53
CA TRP A 196 -18.76 0.79 7.58
C TRP A 196 -18.48 -0.71 7.69
N ALA A 197 -17.58 -1.26 6.85
CA ALA A 197 -17.25 -2.69 6.85
C ALA A 197 -16.67 -3.16 8.19
N LEU A 198 -15.80 -2.34 8.80
CA LEU A 198 -15.28 -2.62 10.14
C LEU A 198 -16.38 -2.58 11.21
N ASN A 199 -17.26 -1.56 11.21
CA ASN A 199 -18.29 -1.42 12.20
C ASN A 199 -19.38 -2.52 12.11
N GLU A 200 -19.72 -2.93 10.88
CA GLU A 200 -20.72 -3.98 10.63
C GLU A 200 -20.12 -5.40 10.62
N ASN A 201 -18.85 -5.56 11.01
CA ASN A 201 -18.15 -6.85 11.00
C ASN A 201 -18.19 -7.56 9.64
N LYS A 202 -18.14 -6.80 8.54
CA LYS A 202 -17.98 -7.32 7.18
C LYS A 202 -16.53 -7.59 6.82
N LEU A 203 -15.61 -7.06 7.63
CA LEU A 203 -14.17 -7.22 7.51
C LEU A 203 -13.58 -7.41 8.91
N ALA A 204 -12.69 -8.37 9.08
CA ALA A 204 -12.07 -8.61 10.39
C ALA A 204 -11.10 -7.49 10.77
N ALA A 205 -10.24 -7.08 9.85
CA ALA A 205 -9.24 -6.04 10.10
C ALA A 205 -8.72 -5.41 8.80
N ALA A 206 -8.08 -4.25 8.94
CA ALA A 206 -7.35 -3.60 7.86
C ALA A 206 -6.00 -3.03 8.32
N GLY A 207 -4.99 -3.09 7.44
CA GLY A 207 -3.70 -2.42 7.56
C GLY A 207 -3.49 -1.48 6.38
N LEU A 208 -3.32 -0.19 6.66
CA LEU A 208 -3.19 0.85 5.63
C LEU A 208 -1.86 1.59 5.83
N ASP A 209 -1.03 1.65 4.80
CA ASP A 209 0.11 2.57 4.78
C ASP A 209 -0.25 3.89 4.07
N VAL A 210 -1.36 3.88 3.33
CA VAL A 210 -1.81 5.00 2.49
C VAL A 210 -3.28 5.30 2.75
N ILE A 211 -3.65 6.59 2.67
CA ILE A 211 -5.01 7.10 2.81
C ILE A 211 -5.33 8.06 1.66
N SER A 212 -6.61 8.37 1.48
CA SER A 212 -7.10 9.16 0.33
C SER A 212 -6.53 10.59 0.31
N VAL A 213 -6.34 11.21 1.47
CA VAL A 213 -5.74 12.54 1.60
C VAL A 213 -4.59 12.50 2.60
N GLU A 214 -3.39 12.73 2.14
CA GLU A 214 -2.17 12.73 2.94
C GLU A 214 -1.58 14.15 3.06
N PRO A 215 -1.22 14.63 4.25
CA PRO A 215 -1.41 14.01 5.57
C PRO A 215 -2.90 13.86 5.96
N MET A 216 -3.17 12.89 6.86
CA MET A 216 -4.52 12.65 7.37
C MET A 216 -5.14 13.94 7.96
N ARG A 217 -6.39 14.21 7.58
CA ARG A 217 -7.17 15.31 8.15
C ARG A 217 -8.02 14.81 9.31
N LYS A 218 -8.42 15.73 10.20
CA LYS A 218 -9.29 15.39 11.35
C LYS A 218 -10.71 14.97 10.94
N ASP A 219 -11.14 15.34 9.74
CA ASP A 219 -12.43 14.96 9.15
C ASP A 219 -12.38 13.63 8.38
N ASN A 220 -11.21 12.97 8.32
CA ASN A 220 -11.10 11.63 7.76
C ASN A 220 -11.94 10.64 8.56
N PRO A 221 -12.79 9.83 7.92
CA PRO A 221 -13.70 8.91 8.61
C PRO A 221 -12.97 7.90 9.52
N LEU A 222 -11.73 7.54 9.20
CA LEU A 222 -10.94 6.59 9.99
C LEU A 222 -10.23 7.23 11.20
N TYR A 223 -10.17 8.57 11.28
CA TYR A 223 -9.44 9.27 12.35
C TYR A 223 -9.92 8.94 13.77
N GLY A 224 -11.22 8.67 13.91
CA GLY A 224 -11.86 8.34 15.19
C GLY A 224 -11.86 6.86 15.56
N TYR A 225 -11.42 5.97 14.65
CA TYR A 225 -11.44 4.53 14.88
C TYR A 225 -10.28 4.12 15.79
N LYS A 226 -10.59 3.58 16.99
CA LYS A 226 -9.58 3.37 18.03
C LYS A 226 -9.21 1.90 18.27
N ASP A 227 -9.91 0.95 17.66
CA ASP A 227 -9.59 -0.47 17.83
C ASP A 227 -8.37 -0.84 17.00
N SER A 228 -7.20 -0.74 17.63
CA SER A 228 -5.91 -1.07 17.02
C SER A 228 -5.73 -2.56 16.69
N ASN A 229 -6.60 -3.44 17.21
CA ASN A 229 -6.60 -4.86 16.82
C ASN A 229 -7.26 -5.09 15.46
N ARG A 230 -8.02 -4.11 14.98
CA ARG A 230 -8.77 -4.20 13.73
C ARG A 230 -8.34 -3.19 12.67
N LEU A 231 -7.71 -2.08 13.07
CA LEU A 231 -7.21 -1.09 12.12
C LEU A 231 -5.86 -0.56 12.57
N ILE A 232 -4.86 -0.69 11.69
CA ILE A 232 -3.58 0.01 11.79
C ILE A 232 -3.42 0.93 10.57
N ILE A 233 -2.95 2.16 10.82
CA ILE A 233 -2.60 3.11 9.77
C ILE A 233 -1.18 3.60 10.02
N THR A 234 -0.31 3.47 9.02
CA THR A 234 1.05 4.03 9.04
C THR A 234 1.14 5.22 8.06
N PRO A 235 1.97 6.23 8.33
CA PRO A 235 1.95 7.48 7.59
C PRO A 235 2.79 7.43 6.29
N HIS A 236 2.46 6.53 5.37
CA HIS A 236 3.07 6.33 4.06
C HIS A 236 4.59 6.08 4.15
N ILE A 237 4.96 5.09 4.96
CA ILE A 237 6.35 4.73 5.27
C ILE A 237 6.80 3.38 4.70
N ALA A 238 5.93 2.67 3.99
CA ALA A 238 6.27 1.35 3.44
C ALA A 238 7.53 1.37 2.55
N TRP A 239 7.82 2.51 1.90
CA TRP A 239 8.99 2.72 1.06
C TRP A 239 10.25 3.16 1.83
N ALA A 240 10.16 3.56 3.10
CA ALA A 240 11.09 4.46 3.76
C ALA A 240 12.22 3.77 4.56
N THR A 241 12.55 2.51 4.27
CA THR A 241 13.74 1.87 4.87
C THR A 241 15.02 2.60 4.47
N ASN A 242 16.06 2.52 5.30
CA ASN A 242 17.34 3.18 5.04
C ASN A 242 17.91 2.78 3.67
N GLU A 243 17.86 1.50 3.34
CA GLU A 243 18.38 0.96 2.08
C GLU A 243 17.56 1.45 0.88
N ALA A 244 16.23 1.49 0.99
CA ALA A 244 15.38 2.01 -0.08
C ALA A 244 15.60 3.50 -0.30
N ARG A 245 15.74 4.28 0.77
CA ARG A 245 16.05 5.71 0.70
C ARG A 245 17.42 5.97 0.08
N GLN A 246 18.42 5.14 0.37
CA GLN A 246 19.74 5.26 -0.26
C GLN A 246 19.63 4.99 -1.76
N ARG A 247 19.00 3.87 -2.16
CA ARG A 247 18.76 3.56 -3.59
C ARG A 247 18.00 4.68 -4.30
N LEU A 248 17.00 5.27 -3.65
CA LEU A 248 16.24 6.39 -4.20
C LEU A 248 17.13 7.59 -4.53
N VAL A 249 18.01 7.99 -3.59
CA VAL A 249 18.91 9.13 -3.76
C VAL A 249 19.95 8.84 -4.85
N ASP A 250 20.53 7.63 -4.84
CA ASP A 250 21.53 7.22 -5.83
C ASP A 250 20.94 7.22 -7.26
N GLU A 251 19.75 6.67 -7.44
CA GLU A 251 19.06 6.67 -8.73
C GLU A 251 18.61 8.06 -9.18
N ALA A 252 18.17 8.92 -8.24
CA ALA A 252 17.82 10.30 -8.56
C ALA A 252 19.05 11.10 -9.02
N TYR A 253 20.21 10.86 -8.40
CA TYR A 253 21.48 11.44 -8.81
C TYR A 253 21.86 10.99 -10.23
N LEU A 254 21.84 9.69 -10.50
CA LEU A 254 22.15 9.14 -11.82
C LEU A 254 21.20 9.63 -12.93
N ASN A 255 19.91 9.84 -12.59
CA ASN A 255 18.95 10.42 -13.52
C ASN A 255 19.29 11.88 -13.88
N LEU A 256 19.71 12.67 -12.90
CA LEU A 256 20.13 14.05 -13.13
C LEU A 256 21.46 14.13 -13.91
N GLU A 257 22.44 13.29 -13.57
CA GLU A 257 23.71 13.19 -14.28
C GLU A 257 23.48 12.85 -15.76
N ALA A 258 22.71 11.80 -16.05
CA ALA A 258 22.35 11.42 -17.43
C ALA A 258 21.67 12.59 -18.19
N PHE A 259 20.77 13.33 -17.53
CA PHE A 259 20.12 14.50 -18.15
C PHE A 259 21.14 15.60 -18.50
N ILE A 260 22.12 15.89 -17.63
CA ILE A 260 23.15 16.91 -17.86
C ILE A 260 24.05 16.48 -19.04
N ASP A 261 24.36 15.19 -19.15
CA ASP A 261 25.19 14.61 -20.22
C ASP A 261 24.41 14.42 -21.55
N GLY A 262 23.12 14.75 -21.57
CA GLY A 262 22.28 14.62 -22.75
C GLY A 262 21.77 13.20 -23.03
N GLU A 263 21.88 12.30 -22.04
CA GLU A 263 21.43 10.93 -22.12
C GLU A 263 19.97 10.76 -21.62
N GLU A 264 19.28 9.72 -22.10
CA GLU A 264 17.96 9.35 -21.60
C GLU A 264 18.05 8.25 -20.55
N ARG A 265 17.57 8.55 -19.33
CA ARG A 265 17.46 7.61 -18.23
C ARG A 265 16.14 7.78 -17.48
N ASN A 266 15.39 6.69 -17.27
CA ASN A 266 14.14 6.67 -16.49
C ASN A 266 13.13 7.80 -16.86
N ARG A 267 13.08 8.19 -18.15
CA ARG A 267 12.10 9.16 -18.68
C ARG A 267 10.67 8.63 -18.56
N VAL A 268 9.72 9.50 -18.26
CA VAL A 268 8.29 9.23 -18.16
C VAL A 268 7.48 10.25 -18.95
#